data_c96abdb8b6e16fbe15ab81510968ef8c
#
_entry.id   c96abdb8b6e16fbe15ab81510968ef8c
#
_cell.length_a   1.000
_cell.length_b   1.000
_cell.length_c   1.000
_cell.angle_alpha   90.00
_cell.angle_beta   90.00
_cell.angle_gamma   90.00
#
_symmetry.space_group_name_H-M   'P 1'
#
loop_
_entity.id
_entity.type
_entity.pdbx_description
1 polymer ?
#
loop_
_entity_poly.entity_id
_entity_poly.type
_entity_poly.pdbx_seq_one_letter_code
_entity_poly.pdbx_strand_id
1 'polypeptide(L)'
;EQRRELKKKLRGGQAEPEIPFAKPESTTRVFAVASGKGGVGKSSMTVNLAAALVHKGLKVGIVDADIYGHSVPNLLGCTDGPTVLDDEMLLPPISHGIKHISIGQFVEGNAPVVWRGPMLHRALQQFLADVFWGDLDVLLLDLPPGTGDIALSVAQLIPNAELLIVTTPQAAAAEVAERAGSISQQTRQRVAGVIENMGAMVMPDGSTMDVFGTGGGQIVADRLGVILGHEVPLLASVPLDPTPRSGGDAGTPIVIDAPESPAAQQIQAVADKLAIRSDSLVGKNLNLGVN
;
A
#
# COMPACT_ATOMS: atom_id res chain seq x y z
N GLU A 1 -25.44 -20.06 -3.14
CA GLU A 1 -26.20 -20.17 -1.90
C GLU A 1 -25.82 -21.43 -1.12
N GLN A 2 -25.95 -22.65 -1.68
CA GLN A 2 -25.59 -23.92 -1.02
C GLN A 2 -24.12 -23.97 -0.54
N ARG A 3 -23.17 -23.39 -1.29
CA ARG A 3 -21.73 -23.31 -0.92
C ARG A 3 -21.49 -22.40 0.27
N ARG A 4 -22.27 -21.30 0.40
CA ARG A 4 -22.24 -20.38 1.55
C ARG A 4 -22.84 -21.05 2.80
N GLU A 5 -23.95 -21.76 2.68
CA GLU A 5 -24.55 -22.47 3.79
C GLU A 5 -23.68 -23.63 4.31
N LEU A 6 -23.03 -24.37 3.40
CA LEU A 6 -22.12 -25.43 3.79
C LEU A 6 -20.88 -24.89 4.54
N LYS A 7 -20.29 -23.76 4.08
CA LYS A 7 -19.21 -23.07 4.79
C LYS A 7 -19.66 -22.58 6.17
N LYS A 8 -20.89 -22.06 6.29
CA LYS A 8 -21.46 -21.60 7.55
C LYS A 8 -21.66 -22.75 8.56
N LYS A 9 -22.09 -23.91 8.09
CA LYS A 9 -22.21 -25.15 8.91
C LYS A 9 -20.84 -25.69 9.37
N LEU A 10 -19.83 -25.66 8.51
CA LEU A 10 -18.49 -26.15 8.82
C LEU A 10 -17.73 -25.25 9.81
N ARG A 11 -18.11 -23.98 9.95
CA ARG A 11 -17.50 -22.97 10.86
C ARG A 11 -18.26 -22.74 12.17
N GLY A 12 -19.16 -23.64 12.57
CA GLY A 12 -19.87 -23.51 13.84
C GLY A 12 -20.86 -22.35 13.92
N GLY A 13 -21.34 -21.84 12.76
CA GLY A 13 -22.40 -20.83 12.71
C GLY A 13 -21.94 -19.37 12.68
N GLN A 14 -20.65 -19.07 12.83
CA GLN A 14 -20.14 -17.69 12.68
C GLN A 14 -20.14 -17.27 11.21
N ALA A 15 -20.78 -16.13 10.91
CA ALA A 15 -20.71 -15.50 9.59
C ALA A 15 -19.26 -15.07 9.28
N GLU A 16 -18.83 -15.15 8.01
CA GLU A 16 -17.56 -14.53 7.62
C GLU A 16 -17.66 -13.04 7.91
N PRO A 17 -16.64 -12.42 8.57
CA PRO A 17 -16.64 -10.99 8.79
C PRO A 17 -16.73 -10.25 7.45
N GLU A 18 -17.62 -9.29 7.38
CA GLU A 18 -17.87 -8.53 6.16
C GLU A 18 -16.82 -7.44 6.01
N ILE A 19 -16.05 -7.48 4.93
CA ILE A 19 -15.02 -6.48 4.63
C ILE A 19 -15.66 -5.35 3.82
N PRO A 20 -15.78 -4.12 4.36
CA PRO A 20 -16.44 -3.01 3.67
C PRO A 20 -15.81 -2.67 2.32
N PHE A 21 -14.48 -2.81 2.22
CA PHE A 21 -13.69 -2.46 1.03
C PHE A 21 -13.84 -3.46 -0.13
N ALA A 22 -14.36 -4.66 0.15
CA ALA A 22 -14.59 -5.70 -0.86
C ALA A 22 -15.99 -5.62 -1.50
N LYS A 23 -16.84 -4.73 -1.00
CA LYS A 23 -18.20 -4.56 -1.52
C LYS A 23 -18.16 -3.89 -2.89
N PRO A 24 -19.03 -4.29 -3.84
CA PRO A 24 -19.09 -3.66 -5.16
C PRO A 24 -19.41 -2.17 -5.12
N GLU A 25 -20.17 -1.73 -4.12
CA GLU A 25 -20.53 -0.32 -3.88
C GLU A 25 -19.46 0.49 -3.16
N SER A 26 -18.38 -0.15 -2.70
CA SER A 26 -17.30 0.57 -2.02
C SER A 26 -16.66 1.61 -2.94
N THR A 27 -16.61 2.84 -2.47
CA THR A 27 -15.94 3.95 -3.15
C THR A 27 -14.48 4.12 -2.71
N THR A 28 -14.05 3.37 -1.71
CA THR A 28 -12.68 3.39 -1.21
C THR A 28 -11.74 2.74 -2.21
N ARG A 29 -10.71 3.45 -2.64
CA ARG A 29 -9.64 2.88 -3.45
C ARG A 29 -8.64 2.18 -2.53
N VAL A 30 -8.31 0.96 -2.86
CA VAL A 30 -7.35 0.16 -2.07
C VAL A 30 -6.10 -0.08 -2.91
N PHE A 31 -4.95 0.31 -2.37
CA PHE A 31 -3.65 0.08 -2.99
C PHE A 31 -2.79 -0.83 -2.11
N ALA A 32 -2.36 -1.94 -2.67
CA ALA A 32 -1.40 -2.83 -2.05
C ALA A 32 0.01 -2.45 -2.49
N VAL A 33 0.79 -1.89 -1.56
CA VAL A 33 2.17 -1.44 -1.80
C VAL A 33 3.11 -2.62 -1.63
N ALA A 34 3.73 -3.02 -2.71
CA ALA A 34 4.58 -4.20 -2.79
C ALA A 34 6.00 -3.85 -3.28
N SER A 35 6.97 -4.68 -2.96
CA SER A 35 8.34 -4.56 -3.45
C SER A 35 8.96 -5.93 -3.70
N GLY A 36 9.84 -6.01 -4.69
CA GLY A 36 10.54 -7.26 -5.03
C GLY A 36 11.59 -7.68 -3.99
N LYS A 37 12.09 -6.76 -3.16
CA LYS A 37 13.08 -7.00 -2.10
C LYS A 37 12.88 -6.05 -0.92
N GLY A 38 13.45 -6.39 0.23
CA GLY A 38 13.51 -5.50 1.39
C GLY A 38 14.46 -4.32 1.20
N GLY A 39 14.28 -3.27 2.00
CA GLY A 39 15.20 -2.13 2.04
C GLY A 39 15.05 -1.11 0.89
N VAL A 40 13.99 -1.20 0.08
CA VAL A 40 13.71 -0.23 -1.00
C VAL A 40 12.97 1.03 -0.52
N GLY A 41 12.66 1.13 0.77
CA GLY A 41 11.89 2.24 1.34
C GLY A 41 10.38 2.14 1.10
N LYS A 42 9.84 0.94 0.92
CA LYS A 42 8.42 0.68 0.69
C LYS A 42 7.52 1.33 1.76
N SER A 43 7.76 1.06 3.03
CA SER A 43 6.95 1.59 4.14
C SER A 43 7.07 3.10 4.28
N SER A 44 8.28 3.67 4.08
CA SER A 44 8.46 5.12 3.99
C SER A 44 7.65 5.72 2.84
N MET A 45 7.62 5.07 1.68
CA MET A 45 6.81 5.50 0.55
C MET A 45 5.32 5.42 0.87
N THR A 46 4.86 4.32 1.50
CA THR A 46 3.47 4.14 1.93
C THR A 46 3.02 5.26 2.85
N VAL A 47 3.81 5.57 3.88
CA VAL A 47 3.49 6.62 4.86
C VAL A 47 3.48 8.02 4.21
N ASN A 48 4.45 8.31 3.38
CA ASN A 48 4.52 9.61 2.70
C ASN A 48 3.41 9.79 1.67
N LEU A 49 3.02 8.76 0.93
CA LEU A 49 1.86 8.80 0.05
C LEU A 49 0.57 9.03 0.83
N ALA A 50 0.40 8.35 1.97
CA ALA A 50 -0.76 8.57 2.84
C ALA A 50 -0.84 10.02 3.31
N ALA A 51 0.28 10.57 3.79
CA ALA A 51 0.34 11.96 4.25
C ALA A 51 0.06 12.96 3.11
N ALA A 52 0.60 12.72 1.91
CA ALA A 52 0.32 13.54 0.73
C ALA A 52 -1.17 13.49 0.32
N LEU A 53 -1.81 12.33 0.41
CA LEU A 53 -3.24 12.17 0.12
C LEU A 53 -4.11 12.86 1.18
N VAL A 54 -3.75 12.79 2.47
CA VAL A 54 -4.43 13.54 3.54
C VAL A 54 -4.30 15.05 3.31
N HIS A 55 -3.13 15.51 2.87
CA HIS A 55 -2.92 16.94 2.56
C HIS A 55 -3.82 17.44 1.42
N LYS A 56 -4.28 16.54 0.55
CA LYS A 56 -5.29 16.81 -0.50
C LYS A 56 -6.74 16.72 0.00
N GLY A 57 -6.95 16.56 1.30
CA GLY A 57 -8.28 16.48 1.92
C GLY A 57 -8.94 15.11 1.85
N LEU A 58 -8.21 14.05 1.46
CA LEU A 58 -8.73 12.69 1.42
C LEU A 58 -8.64 12.03 2.79
N LYS A 59 -9.60 11.17 3.10
CA LYS A 59 -9.62 10.31 4.29
C LYS A 59 -8.82 9.04 3.98
N VAL A 60 -7.70 8.86 4.69
CA VAL A 60 -6.72 7.81 4.37
C VAL A 60 -6.52 6.87 5.55
N GLY A 61 -6.42 5.58 5.23
CA GLY A 61 -6.03 4.53 6.16
C GLY A 61 -4.77 3.78 5.69
N ILE A 62 -4.02 3.23 6.64
CA ILE A 62 -2.90 2.32 6.39
C ILE A 62 -3.09 1.04 7.19
N VAL A 63 -2.96 -0.11 6.54
CA VAL A 63 -2.74 -1.41 7.18
C VAL A 63 -1.29 -1.81 6.95
N ASP A 64 -0.50 -1.87 8.02
CA ASP A 64 0.86 -2.41 8.00
C ASP A 64 0.80 -3.93 8.19
N ALA A 65 0.97 -4.64 7.10
CA ALA A 65 0.96 -6.10 7.05
C ALA A 65 2.38 -6.71 7.02
N ASP A 66 3.43 -5.88 7.19
CA ASP A 66 4.82 -6.34 7.26
C ASP A 66 5.17 -6.80 8.68
N ILE A 67 5.12 -8.11 8.90
CA ILE A 67 5.35 -8.70 10.23
C ILE A 67 6.77 -8.53 10.71
N TYR A 68 7.73 -8.52 9.79
CA TYR A 68 9.15 -8.47 10.13
C TYR A 68 9.69 -7.05 10.19
N GLY A 69 9.00 -6.12 9.52
CA GLY A 69 9.43 -4.73 9.39
C GLY A 69 8.39 -3.71 9.81
N HIS A 70 7.43 -4.06 10.67
CA HIS A 70 6.32 -3.23 11.16
C HIS A 70 6.74 -1.80 11.54
N SER A 71 7.06 -1.01 10.54
CA SER A 71 7.69 0.31 10.67
C SER A 71 6.70 1.48 10.58
N VAL A 72 5.47 1.25 10.12
CA VAL A 72 4.49 2.32 9.88
C VAL A 72 4.21 3.14 11.14
N PRO A 73 3.95 2.57 12.33
CA PRO A 73 3.74 3.37 13.54
C PRO A 73 4.94 4.27 13.87
N ASN A 74 6.16 3.73 13.78
CA ASN A 74 7.39 4.50 14.04
C ASN A 74 7.57 5.63 13.02
N LEU A 75 7.31 5.37 11.74
CA LEU A 75 7.40 6.38 10.67
C LEU A 75 6.34 7.48 10.79
N LEU A 76 5.25 7.21 11.53
CA LEU A 76 4.20 8.18 11.86
C LEU A 76 4.37 8.80 13.26
N GLY A 77 5.44 8.49 13.98
CA GLY A 77 5.68 8.99 15.33
C GLY A 77 4.63 8.54 16.35
N CYS A 78 3.98 7.41 16.09
CA CYS A 78 2.92 6.88 16.94
C CYS A 78 3.45 5.79 17.85
N THR A 79 3.28 5.99 19.15
CA THR A 79 3.59 5.00 20.19
C THR A 79 2.33 4.27 20.69
N ASP A 80 1.14 4.77 20.32
CA ASP A 80 -0.12 4.27 20.81
C ASP A 80 -0.56 3.02 20.03
N GLY A 81 -1.15 2.07 20.74
CA GLY A 81 -1.83 0.93 20.16
C GLY A 81 -3.29 1.24 19.84
N PRO A 82 -3.99 0.35 19.13
CA PRO A 82 -5.43 0.45 18.92
C PRO A 82 -6.17 0.32 20.25
N THR A 83 -7.31 1.03 20.37
CA THR A 83 -8.19 0.92 21.51
C THR A 83 -9.32 -0.06 21.18
N VAL A 84 -9.55 -1.02 22.09
CA VAL A 84 -10.68 -1.96 21.95
C VAL A 84 -11.94 -1.31 22.49
N LEU A 85 -12.98 -1.27 21.68
CA LEU A 85 -14.32 -0.78 22.06
C LEU A 85 -15.30 -1.96 22.05
N ASP A 86 -16.08 -2.12 23.14
CA ASP A 86 -17.16 -3.12 23.25
C ASP A 86 -16.74 -4.56 22.88
N ASP A 87 -15.50 -4.94 23.23
CA ASP A 87 -14.89 -6.28 23.03
C ASP A 87 -14.81 -6.78 21.57
N GLU A 88 -15.29 -6.03 20.59
CA GLU A 88 -15.35 -6.48 19.20
C GLU A 88 -14.76 -5.48 18.18
N MET A 89 -14.74 -4.18 18.48
CA MET A 89 -14.34 -3.14 17.55
C MET A 89 -12.99 -2.53 17.94
N LEU A 90 -12.09 -2.39 16.99
CA LEU A 90 -10.80 -1.76 17.15
C LEU A 90 -10.83 -0.31 16.64
N LEU A 91 -10.56 0.64 17.50
CA LEU A 91 -10.32 2.03 17.09
C LEU A 91 -8.84 2.19 16.74
N PRO A 92 -8.52 2.49 15.46
CA PRO A 92 -7.14 2.66 15.05
C PRO A 92 -6.59 3.99 15.58
N PRO A 93 -5.31 4.06 15.97
CA PRO A 93 -4.66 5.33 16.24
C PRO A 93 -4.66 6.22 14.99
N ILE A 94 -4.58 7.53 15.22
CA ILE A 94 -4.57 8.54 14.16
C ILE A 94 -3.33 9.40 14.32
N SER A 95 -2.46 9.40 13.33
CA SER A 95 -1.27 10.25 13.27
C SER A 95 -1.25 11.03 11.96
N HIS A 96 -1.00 12.34 12.03
CA HIS A 96 -1.01 13.23 10.86
C HIS A 96 -2.31 13.13 10.01
N GLY A 97 -3.47 12.84 10.65
CA GLY A 97 -4.74 12.63 9.96
C GLY A 97 -4.91 11.25 9.29
N ILE A 98 -3.94 10.36 9.45
CA ILE A 98 -3.94 9.01 8.89
C ILE A 98 -4.39 8.02 9.97
N LYS A 99 -5.45 7.25 9.71
CA LYS A 99 -5.80 6.08 10.51
C LYS A 99 -4.85 4.94 10.17
N HIS A 100 -4.27 4.30 11.17
CA HIS A 100 -3.36 3.19 10.86
C HIS A 100 -3.47 2.05 11.85
N ILE A 101 -3.20 0.84 11.38
CA ILE A 101 -3.05 -0.35 12.20
C ILE A 101 -1.87 -1.16 11.71
N SER A 102 -1.11 -1.71 12.64
CA SER A 102 0.05 -2.54 12.32
C SER A 102 -0.03 -3.86 13.05
N ILE A 103 0.38 -4.92 12.38
CA ILE A 103 0.47 -6.25 12.98
C ILE A 103 1.43 -6.26 14.18
N GLY A 104 2.46 -5.39 14.15
CA GLY A 104 3.41 -5.23 15.25
C GLY A 104 2.79 -4.72 16.54
N GLN A 105 1.65 -4.03 16.49
CA GLN A 105 0.94 -3.53 17.68
C GLN A 105 0.25 -4.64 18.49
N PHE A 106 0.14 -5.85 17.93
CA PHE A 106 -0.47 -7.03 18.59
C PHE A 106 0.56 -8.09 19.00
N VAL A 107 1.84 -7.82 18.77
CA VAL A 107 2.93 -8.72 19.19
C VAL A 107 3.48 -8.20 20.50
N GLU A 108 3.23 -8.91 21.59
CA GLU A 108 3.80 -8.59 22.90
C GLU A 108 5.30 -8.87 22.92
N GLY A 109 6.10 -7.84 23.12
CA GLY A 109 7.56 -7.93 23.30
C GLY A 109 8.32 -8.34 22.03
N ASN A 110 9.62 -8.61 22.18
CA ASN A 110 10.51 -9.08 21.11
C ASN A 110 10.45 -10.61 20.90
N ALA A 111 9.38 -11.28 21.30
CA ALA A 111 9.27 -12.72 21.12
C ALA A 111 9.14 -13.05 19.62
N PRO A 112 9.94 -13.96 19.07
CA PRO A 112 9.82 -14.37 17.68
C PRO A 112 8.50 -15.15 17.50
N VAL A 113 7.46 -14.47 17.07
CA VAL A 113 6.20 -15.13 16.68
C VAL A 113 6.37 -15.66 15.26
N VAL A 114 6.30 -16.97 15.11
CA VAL A 114 6.31 -17.60 13.79
C VAL A 114 4.92 -17.48 13.18
N TRP A 115 4.71 -16.44 12.37
CA TRP A 115 3.47 -16.26 11.62
C TRP A 115 3.41 -17.25 10.44
N ARG A 116 2.39 -18.09 10.44
CA ARG A 116 2.08 -18.96 9.30
C ARG A 116 1.06 -18.28 8.40
N GLY A 117 1.08 -18.57 7.10
CA GLY A 117 0.17 -17.96 6.11
C GLY A 117 -1.30 -17.85 6.53
N PRO A 118 -1.93 -18.92 7.08
CA PRO A 118 -3.31 -18.85 7.56
C PRO A 118 -3.55 -17.89 8.73
N MET A 119 -2.56 -17.70 9.62
CA MET A 119 -2.65 -16.74 10.73
C MET A 119 -2.60 -15.31 10.20
N LEU A 120 -1.74 -15.08 9.23
CA LEU A 120 -1.59 -13.79 8.56
C LEU A 120 -2.86 -13.38 7.81
N HIS A 121 -3.42 -14.32 7.05
CA HIS A 121 -4.69 -14.12 6.35
C HIS A 121 -5.81 -13.73 7.33
N ARG A 122 -5.88 -14.42 8.48
CA ARG A 122 -6.90 -14.13 9.51
C ARG A 122 -6.67 -12.76 10.16
N ALA A 123 -5.42 -12.40 10.49
CA ALA A 123 -5.10 -11.09 11.05
C ALA A 123 -5.45 -9.96 10.08
N LEU A 124 -5.09 -10.12 8.79
CA LEU A 124 -5.45 -9.16 7.76
C LEU A 124 -6.98 -9.04 7.60
N GLN A 125 -7.70 -10.17 7.62
CA GLN A 125 -9.16 -10.18 7.58
C GLN A 125 -9.77 -9.40 8.76
N GLN A 126 -9.25 -9.60 9.98
CA GLN A 126 -9.69 -8.85 11.17
C GLN A 126 -9.39 -7.36 11.03
N PHE A 127 -8.20 -6.97 10.58
CA PHE A 127 -7.86 -5.55 10.39
C PHE A 127 -8.76 -4.86 9.35
N LEU A 128 -9.20 -5.59 8.35
CA LEU A 128 -10.08 -5.05 7.33
C LEU A 128 -11.54 -5.00 7.75
N ALA A 129 -11.97 -5.89 8.66
CA ALA A 129 -13.37 -6.04 9.06
C ALA A 129 -13.68 -5.41 10.43
N ASP A 130 -12.81 -5.61 11.42
CA ASP A 130 -13.10 -5.31 12.83
C ASP A 130 -12.54 -3.93 13.26
N VAL A 131 -11.68 -3.32 12.44
CA VAL A 131 -11.19 -1.95 12.68
C VAL A 131 -12.22 -0.93 12.21
N PHE A 132 -12.50 0.07 13.05
CA PHE A 132 -13.40 1.18 12.73
C PHE A 132 -12.72 2.19 11.78
N TRP A 133 -12.73 1.87 10.51
CA TRP A 133 -12.17 2.75 9.48
C TRP A 133 -13.04 3.97 9.19
N GLY A 134 -14.38 3.84 9.36
CA GLY A 134 -15.34 4.83 8.86
C GLY A 134 -15.27 4.97 7.34
N ASP A 135 -15.67 6.12 6.84
CA ASP A 135 -15.60 6.40 5.39
C ASP A 135 -14.17 6.76 5.01
N LEU A 136 -13.48 5.89 4.29
CA LEU A 136 -12.18 6.16 3.69
C LEU A 136 -12.33 6.44 2.19
N ASP A 137 -11.52 7.39 1.69
CA ASP A 137 -11.30 7.58 0.25
C ASP A 137 -10.23 6.63 -0.28
N VAL A 138 -9.16 6.41 0.53
CA VAL A 138 -8.02 5.56 0.17
C VAL A 138 -7.59 4.70 1.35
N LEU A 139 -7.31 3.43 1.07
CA LEU A 139 -6.66 2.49 1.99
C LEU A 139 -5.36 1.99 1.36
N LEU A 140 -4.24 2.19 2.05
CA LEU A 140 -2.94 1.66 1.66
C LEU A 140 -2.62 0.41 2.50
N LEU A 141 -2.20 -0.66 1.83
CA LEU A 141 -1.76 -1.89 2.49
C LEU A 141 -0.25 -2.00 2.31
N ASP A 142 0.52 -1.84 3.38
CA ASP A 142 1.98 -1.99 3.35
C ASP A 142 2.34 -3.47 3.47
N LEU A 143 2.68 -4.12 2.34
CA LEU A 143 2.92 -5.56 2.29
C LEU A 143 4.36 -5.90 2.70
N PRO A 144 4.63 -7.10 3.23
CA PRO A 144 6.01 -7.55 3.41
C PRO A 144 6.75 -7.62 2.07
N PRO A 145 8.10 -7.53 2.10
CA PRO A 145 8.90 -7.65 0.89
C PRO A 145 8.78 -9.04 0.27
N GLY A 146 8.80 -9.10 -1.06
CA GLY A 146 8.67 -10.34 -1.82
C GLY A 146 7.23 -10.62 -2.26
N THR A 147 6.97 -11.85 -2.69
CA THR A 147 5.75 -12.25 -3.40
C THR A 147 4.95 -13.30 -2.63
N GLY A 148 4.94 -13.17 -1.31
CA GLY A 148 4.42 -14.23 -0.46
C GLY A 148 2.90 -14.35 -0.41
N ASP A 149 2.45 -15.25 0.44
CA ASP A 149 1.05 -15.59 0.71
C ASP A 149 0.17 -14.39 1.07
N ILE A 150 0.79 -13.28 1.50
CA ILE A 150 0.06 -12.07 1.91
C ILE A 150 -0.57 -11.36 0.72
N ALA A 151 0.12 -11.29 -0.43
CA ALA A 151 -0.44 -10.69 -1.64
C ALA A 151 -1.64 -11.50 -2.14
N LEU A 152 -1.55 -12.83 -2.06
CA LEU A 152 -2.68 -13.73 -2.35
C LEU A 152 -3.82 -13.53 -1.37
N SER A 153 -3.52 -13.34 -0.08
CA SER A 153 -4.52 -13.05 0.95
C SER A 153 -5.24 -11.73 0.67
N VAL A 154 -4.51 -10.67 0.32
CA VAL A 154 -5.10 -9.37 -0.07
C VAL A 154 -6.04 -9.55 -1.24
N ALA A 155 -5.61 -10.25 -2.30
CA ALA A 155 -6.45 -10.47 -3.48
C ALA A 155 -7.71 -11.29 -3.20
N GLN A 156 -7.65 -12.21 -2.25
CA GLN A 156 -8.82 -12.97 -1.82
C GLN A 156 -9.79 -12.13 -0.99
N LEU A 157 -9.25 -11.25 -0.13
CA LEU A 157 -10.03 -10.40 0.76
C LEU A 157 -10.55 -9.13 0.08
N ILE A 158 -9.75 -8.54 -0.82
CA ILE A 158 -10.08 -7.31 -1.57
C ILE A 158 -9.69 -7.49 -3.04
N PRO A 159 -10.51 -8.17 -3.85
CA PRO A 159 -10.16 -8.48 -5.25
C PRO A 159 -9.94 -7.25 -6.14
N ASN A 160 -10.53 -6.11 -5.78
CA ASN A 160 -10.43 -4.84 -6.48
C ASN A 160 -9.25 -3.96 -6.02
N ALA A 161 -8.40 -4.44 -5.09
CA ALA A 161 -7.18 -3.72 -4.74
C ALA A 161 -6.21 -3.65 -5.92
N GLU A 162 -5.57 -2.50 -6.09
CA GLU A 162 -4.56 -2.26 -7.12
C GLU A 162 -3.15 -2.39 -6.53
N LEU A 163 -2.20 -2.93 -7.29
CA LEU A 163 -0.81 -3.06 -6.86
C LEU A 163 -0.02 -1.79 -7.18
N LEU A 164 0.71 -1.25 -6.18
CA LEU A 164 1.74 -0.23 -6.36
C LEU A 164 3.10 -0.88 -6.12
N ILE A 165 3.97 -0.84 -7.11
CA ILE A 165 5.28 -1.49 -7.04
C ILE A 165 6.35 -0.46 -6.69
N VAL A 166 7.01 -0.63 -5.54
CA VAL A 166 8.15 0.20 -5.13
C VAL A 166 9.44 -0.53 -5.44
N THR A 167 10.34 0.16 -6.14
CA THR A 167 11.66 -0.35 -6.55
C THR A 167 12.73 0.71 -6.35
N THR A 168 13.98 0.38 -6.69
CA THR A 168 15.12 1.31 -6.70
C THR A 168 15.87 1.21 -8.02
N PRO A 169 16.71 2.19 -8.40
CA PRO A 169 17.49 2.14 -9.63
C PRO A 169 18.38 0.90 -9.77
N GLN A 170 18.88 0.38 -8.65
CA GLN A 170 19.75 -0.82 -8.60
C GLN A 170 19.00 -2.14 -8.66
N ALA A 171 17.70 -2.15 -8.57
CA ALA A 171 16.99 -3.41 -8.52
C ALA A 171 17.36 -4.25 -9.73
N ALA A 172 17.51 -5.55 -9.54
CA ALA A 172 17.48 -6.51 -10.62
C ALA A 172 16.08 -6.41 -11.28
N ALA A 173 15.95 -5.40 -12.15
CA ALA A 173 14.66 -4.92 -12.66
C ALA A 173 13.85 -6.05 -13.30
N ALA A 174 14.55 -7.02 -13.93
CA ALA A 174 13.94 -8.22 -14.48
C ALA A 174 13.22 -9.04 -13.40
N GLU A 175 13.92 -9.34 -12.31
CA GLU A 175 13.39 -10.18 -11.22
C GLU A 175 12.21 -9.50 -10.48
N VAL A 176 12.30 -8.18 -10.28
CA VAL A 176 11.19 -7.40 -9.67
C VAL A 176 9.97 -7.43 -10.58
N ALA A 177 10.15 -7.22 -11.88
CA ALA A 177 9.05 -7.25 -12.84
C ALA A 177 8.41 -8.65 -12.94
N GLU A 178 9.22 -9.71 -13.00
CA GLU A 178 8.72 -11.08 -13.05
C GLU A 178 7.90 -11.44 -11.80
N ARG A 179 8.39 -11.09 -10.62
CA ARG A 179 7.67 -11.31 -9.36
C ARG A 179 6.35 -10.52 -9.31
N ALA A 180 6.39 -9.24 -9.58
CA ALA A 180 5.20 -8.39 -9.56
C ALA A 180 4.19 -8.81 -10.64
N GLY A 181 4.66 -9.16 -11.83
CA GLY A 181 3.83 -9.67 -12.91
C GLY A 181 3.16 -11.01 -12.55
N SER A 182 3.92 -11.92 -11.94
CA SER A 182 3.39 -13.20 -11.45
C SER A 182 2.28 -13.00 -10.40
N ILE A 183 2.48 -12.09 -9.44
CA ILE A 183 1.44 -11.76 -8.46
C ILE A 183 0.20 -11.23 -9.17
N SER A 184 0.36 -10.21 -10.02
CA SER A 184 -0.76 -9.59 -10.74
C SER A 184 -1.56 -10.61 -11.54
N GLN A 185 -0.88 -11.52 -12.27
CA GLN A 185 -1.54 -12.58 -13.04
C GLN A 185 -2.27 -13.60 -12.15
N GLN A 186 -1.64 -14.04 -11.05
CA GLN A 186 -2.24 -15.02 -10.12
C GLN A 186 -3.42 -14.42 -9.37
N THR A 187 -3.33 -13.16 -8.97
CA THR A 187 -4.35 -12.46 -8.19
C THR A 187 -5.40 -11.78 -9.05
N ARG A 188 -5.14 -11.57 -10.34
CA ARG A 188 -5.93 -10.77 -11.27
C ARG A 188 -6.07 -9.31 -10.83
N GLN A 189 -5.15 -8.83 -10.00
CA GLN A 189 -5.11 -7.44 -9.58
C GLN A 189 -4.36 -6.60 -10.61
N ARG A 190 -4.88 -5.40 -10.86
CA ARG A 190 -4.23 -4.43 -11.75
C ARG A 190 -3.00 -3.85 -11.07
N VAL A 191 -1.93 -3.65 -11.84
CA VAL A 191 -0.79 -2.83 -11.41
C VAL A 191 -1.11 -1.37 -11.73
N ALA A 192 -1.26 -0.53 -10.69
CA ALA A 192 -1.53 0.89 -10.83
C ALA A 192 -0.30 1.65 -11.36
N GLY A 193 0.89 1.18 -11.02
CA GLY A 193 2.14 1.71 -11.52
C GLY A 193 3.36 1.35 -10.69
N VAL A 194 4.51 1.83 -11.14
CA VAL A 194 5.81 1.66 -10.49
C VAL A 194 6.27 3.00 -9.90
N ILE A 195 6.85 2.96 -8.72
CA ILE A 195 7.53 4.08 -8.08
C ILE A 195 8.98 3.69 -7.89
N GLU A 196 9.89 4.41 -8.52
CA GLU A 196 11.32 4.29 -8.25
C GLU A 196 11.67 5.17 -7.07
N ASN A 197 12.14 4.57 -5.99
CA ASN A 197 12.67 5.29 -4.83
C ASN A 197 14.19 5.27 -4.85
N MET A 198 14.83 6.21 -4.14
CA MET A 198 16.30 6.37 -4.12
C MET A 198 16.88 6.66 -5.51
N GLY A 199 16.15 7.43 -6.31
CA GLY A 199 16.63 7.97 -7.59
C GLY A 199 17.79 8.94 -7.43
N ALA A 200 18.20 9.58 -8.52
CA ALA A 200 19.31 10.52 -8.53
C ALA A 200 19.16 11.61 -7.47
N MET A 201 20.18 11.78 -6.65
CA MET A 201 20.23 12.81 -5.62
C MET A 201 20.45 14.18 -6.27
N VAL A 202 19.66 15.18 -5.89
CA VAL A 202 19.82 16.56 -6.33
C VAL A 202 20.75 17.28 -5.36
N MET A 203 21.86 17.81 -5.88
CA MET A 203 22.85 18.53 -5.11
C MET A 203 22.46 20.01 -4.95
N PRO A 204 22.98 20.74 -3.93
CA PRO A 204 22.67 22.16 -3.73
C PRO A 204 23.00 23.08 -4.91
N ASP A 205 23.94 22.69 -5.77
CA ASP A 205 24.32 23.41 -6.99
C ASP A 205 23.42 23.09 -8.19
N GLY A 206 22.38 22.24 -8.00
CA GLY A 206 21.46 21.78 -9.03
C GLY A 206 21.99 20.62 -9.88
N SER A 207 23.22 20.14 -9.67
CA SER A 207 23.72 18.94 -10.30
C SER A 207 23.05 17.69 -9.73
N THR A 208 23.10 16.55 -10.44
CA THR A 208 22.55 15.29 -9.98
C THR A 208 23.66 14.26 -9.77
N MET A 209 23.52 13.45 -8.73
CA MET A 209 24.43 12.34 -8.44
C MET A 209 23.66 11.02 -8.41
N ASP A 210 24.07 10.08 -9.25
CA ASP A 210 23.50 8.75 -9.33
C ASP A 210 24.17 7.81 -8.32
N VAL A 211 23.68 7.79 -7.08
CA VAL A 211 24.24 6.96 -6.00
C VAL A 211 23.96 5.49 -6.24
N PHE A 212 22.76 5.16 -6.75
CA PHE A 212 22.28 3.79 -6.95
C PHE A 212 22.02 3.45 -8.41
N GLY A 213 22.58 4.20 -9.36
CA GLY A 213 22.32 4.04 -10.80
C GLY A 213 21.04 4.76 -11.24
N THR A 214 20.58 4.48 -12.45
CA THR A 214 19.45 5.17 -13.08
C THR A 214 18.53 4.21 -13.83
N GLY A 215 17.23 4.57 -13.93
CA GLY A 215 16.31 3.96 -14.89
C GLY A 215 15.76 2.58 -14.51
N GLY A 216 16.09 2.04 -13.35
CA GLY A 216 15.58 0.73 -12.92
C GLY A 216 14.07 0.68 -12.85
N GLY A 217 13.44 1.77 -12.39
CA GLY A 217 11.99 1.87 -12.32
C GLY A 217 11.30 1.83 -13.68
N GLN A 218 11.88 2.50 -14.69
CA GLN A 218 11.37 2.46 -16.06
C GLN A 218 11.50 1.05 -16.65
N ILE A 219 12.63 0.39 -16.45
CA ILE A 219 12.84 -0.99 -16.91
C ILE A 219 11.82 -1.95 -16.27
N VAL A 220 11.52 -1.76 -14.97
CA VAL A 220 10.46 -2.55 -14.28
C VAL A 220 9.10 -2.29 -14.93
N ALA A 221 8.75 -1.03 -15.15
CA ALA A 221 7.47 -0.64 -15.75
C ALA A 221 7.30 -1.22 -17.16
N ASP A 222 8.30 -1.08 -18.02
CA ASP A 222 8.28 -1.59 -19.39
C ASP A 222 8.14 -3.12 -19.43
N ARG A 223 8.90 -3.83 -18.59
CA ARG A 223 8.82 -5.29 -18.49
C ARG A 223 7.48 -5.79 -17.97
N LEU A 224 6.93 -5.10 -16.95
CA LEU A 224 5.57 -5.38 -16.48
C LEU A 224 4.56 -5.18 -17.59
N GLY A 225 4.69 -4.13 -18.39
CA GLY A 225 3.86 -3.88 -19.56
C GLY A 225 3.87 -5.05 -20.55
N VAL A 226 5.05 -5.59 -20.84
CA VAL A 226 5.20 -6.79 -21.70
C VAL A 226 4.56 -8.02 -21.07
N ILE A 227 4.79 -8.28 -19.78
CA ILE A 227 4.26 -9.46 -19.06
C ILE A 227 2.73 -9.42 -18.98
N LEU A 228 2.16 -8.25 -18.74
CA LEU A 228 0.72 -8.05 -18.50
C LEU A 228 -0.06 -7.75 -19.77
N GLY A 229 0.60 -7.42 -20.87
CA GLY A 229 -0.03 -7.11 -22.16
C GLY A 229 -0.72 -5.73 -22.19
N HIS A 230 -0.39 -4.82 -21.28
CA HIS A 230 -0.86 -3.44 -21.26
C HIS A 230 0.19 -2.53 -20.63
N GLU A 231 0.11 -1.24 -20.90
CA GLU A 231 1.04 -0.25 -20.34
C GLU A 231 0.95 -0.20 -18.81
N VAL A 232 2.11 -0.23 -18.15
CA VAL A 232 2.27 0.02 -16.71
C VAL A 232 3.11 1.29 -16.55
N PRO A 233 2.56 2.38 -15.97
CA PRO A 233 3.27 3.63 -15.88
C PRO A 233 4.37 3.61 -14.80
N LEU A 234 5.50 4.26 -15.08
CA LEU A 234 6.37 4.79 -14.04
C LEU A 234 5.72 6.05 -13.48
N LEU A 235 5.25 5.98 -12.23
CA LEU A 235 4.54 7.11 -11.60
C LEU A 235 5.49 8.24 -11.22
N ALA A 236 6.65 7.89 -10.65
CA ALA A 236 7.73 8.83 -10.35
C ALA A 236 9.05 8.12 -10.12
N SER A 237 10.15 8.86 -10.27
CA SER A 237 11.44 8.56 -9.69
C SER A 237 11.67 9.56 -8.54
N VAL A 238 11.60 9.05 -7.30
CA VAL A 238 11.75 9.85 -6.08
C VAL A 238 13.24 9.94 -5.77
N PRO A 239 13.84 11.13 -5.78
CA PRO A 239 15.26 11.30 -5.54
C PRO A 239 15.65 10.90 -4.12
N LEU A 240 16.88 10.41 -3.99
CA LEU A 240 17.50 10.26 -2.67
C LEU A 240 17.69 11.66 -2.07
N ASP A 241 17.14 11.89 -0.88
CA ASP A 241 17.32 13.13 -0.16
C ASP A 241 18.48 13.00 0.83
N PRO A 242 19.56 13.79 0.66
CA PRO A 242 20.72 13.75 1.56
C PRO A 242 20.48 14.50 2.87
N THR A 243 19.39 15.26 2.99
CA THR A 243 19.12 16.07 4.17
C THR A 243 18.99 15.15 5.40
N PRO A 244 19.73 15.41 6.48
CA PRO A 244 19.61 14.65 7.70
C PRO A 244 18.14 14.65 8.15
N ARG A 245 17.54 13.48 8.22
CA ARG A 245 16.13 13.31 8.55
C ARG A 245 15.90 13.52 10.05
N SER A 246 15.99 14.76 10.50
CA SER A 246 15.53 15.12 11.86
C SER A 246 14.05 14.76 12.06
N GLY A 247 13.24 14.88 11.00
CA GLY A 247 11.83 14.49 11.01
C GLY A 247 11.59 12.98 10.89
N GLY A 248 12.39 12.25 10.09
CA GLY A 248 12.21 10.80 9.87
C GLY A 248 12.44 9.97 11.14
N ASP A 249 13.44 10.32 11.93
CA ASP A 249 13.68 9.70 13.25
C ASP A 249 12.66 10.18 14.30
N ALA A 250 12.03 11.34 14.08
CA ALA A 250 10.95 11.87 14.90
C ALA A 250 9.56 11.41 14.48
N GLY A 251 9.45 10.58 13.43
CA GLY A 251 8.17 10.05 12.96
C GLY A 251 7.31 11.06 12.18
N THR A 252 7.95 12.01 11.50
CA THR A 252 7.25 12.97 10.63
C THR A 252 7.54 12.66 9.17
N PRO A 253 6.52 12.38 8.33
CA PRO A 253 6.69 12.16 6.90
C PRO A 253 7.34 13.36 6.19
N ILE A 254 8.23 13.12 5.20
CA ILE A 254 8.96 14.18 4.49
C ILE A 254 8.03 15.16 3.77
N VAL A 255 6.89 14.70 3.31
CA VAL A 255 5.88 15.57 2.66
C VAL A 255 5.26 16.59 3.62
N ILE A 256 5.43 16.38 4.94
CA ILE A 256 5.00 17.31 5.99
C ILE A 256 6.20 18.12 6.48
N ASP A 257 7.32 17.45 6.76
CA ASP A 257 8.52 18.06 7.32
C ASP A 257 9.24 19.01 6.33
N ALA A 258 9.33 18.58 5.07
CA ALA A 258 10.00 19.33 4.01
C ALA A 258 9.21 19.26 2.69
N PRO A 259 8.01 19.89 2.61
CA PRO A 259 7.10 19.75 1.46
C PRO A 259 7.67 20.24 0.15
N GLU A 260 8.64 21.17 0.20
CA GLU A 260 9.31 21.75 -0.97
C GLU A 260 10.53 20.93 -1.42
N SER A 261 10.91 19.87 -0.69
CA SER A 261 12.04 19.04 -1.10
C SER A 261 11.73 18.30 -2.42
N PRO A 262 12.74 18.03 -3.25
CA PRO A 262 12.54 17.31 -4.50
C PRO A 262 11.86 15.96 -4.31
N ALA A 263 12.17 15.25 -3.22
CA ALA A 263 11.53 13.98 -2.89
C ALA A 263 10.05 14.16 -2.55
N ALA A 264 9.72 15.13 -1.70
CA ALA A 264 8.32 15.42 -1.32
C ALA A 264 7.49 15.82 -2.54
N GLN A 265 8.01 16.66 -3.44
CA GLN A 265 7.31 17.07 -4.66
C GLN A 265 7.00 15.87 -5.58
N GLN A 266 7.94 14.93 -5.74
CA GLN A 266 7.69 13.72 -6.54
C GLN A 266 6.62 12.83 -5.90
N ILE A 267 6.62 12.68 -4.57
CA ILE A 267 5.60 11.92 -3.85
C ILE A 267 4.24 12.59 -3.96
N GLN A 268 4.17 13.91 -3.85
CA GLN A 268 2.94 14.68 -4.06
C GLN A 268 2.40 14.49 -5.49
N ALA A 269 3.27 14.49 -6.50
CA ALA A 269 2.86 14.21 -7.89
C ALA A 269 2.31 12.79 -8.08
N VAL A 270 2.86 11.79 -7.37
CA VAL A 270 2.25 10.45 -7.33
C VAL A 270 0.87 10.50 -6.68
N ALA A 271 0.75 11.18 -5.53
CA ALA A 271 -0.53 11.31 -4.83
C ALA A 271 -1.59 12.00 -5.73
N ASP A 272 -1.22 12.99 -6.56
CA ASP A 272 -2.12 13.59 -7.54
C ASP A 272 -2.68 12.56 -8.51
N LYS A 273 -1.82 11.72 -9.07
CA LYS A 273 -2.23 10.66 -10.01
C LYS A 273 -3.14 9.62 -9.34
N LEU A 274 -2.87 9.29 -8.08
CA LEU A 274 -3.67 8.34 -7.32
C LEU A 274 -4.99 8.93 -6.81
N ALA A 275 -5.06 10.23 -6.56
CA ALA A 275 -6.28 10.92 -6.12
C ALA A 275 -7.35 11.01 -7.21
N ILE A 276 -6.96 10.95 -8.49
CA ILE A 276 -7.89 10.97 -9.62
C ILE A 276 -8.77 9.72 -9.54
N ARG A 277 -10.04 9.90 -9.21
CA ARG A 277 -11.04 8.84 -9.36
C ARG A 277 -11.16 8.56 -10.86
N SER A 278 -10.81 7.35 -11.30
CA SER A 278 -11.25 6.90 -12.61
C SER A 278 -12.79 7.00 -12.59
N ASP A 279 -13.38 7.78 -13.46
CA ASP A 279 -14.82 7.90 -13.59
C ASP A 279 -15.42 6.49 -13.67
N SER A 280 -15.97 6.02 -12.56
CA SER A 280 -16.71 4.76 -12.54
C SER A 280 -17.84 4.90 -13.55
N LEU A 281 -17.91 3.99 -14.51
CA LEU A 281 -19.02 3.90 -15.45
C LEU A 281 -20.32 3.41 -14.78
N VAL A 282 -20.27 3.08 -13.50
CA VAL A 282 -21.41 2.68 -12.69
C VAL A 282 -22.37 3.85 -12.59
N GLY A 283 -23.54 3.72 -13.20
CA GLY A 283 -24.58 4.74 -13.25
C GLY A 283 -24.53 5.69 -14.46
N LYS A 284 -23.56 5.58 -15.37
CA LYS A 284 -23.61 6.25 -16.66
C LYS A 284 -24.48 5.44 -17.62
N ASN A 285 -25.58 6.02 -18.09
CA ASN A 285 -26.35 5.45 -19.19
C ASN A 285 -25.47 5.37 -20.43
N LEU A 286 -25.01 4.17 -20.76
CA LEU A 286 -24.40 3.89 -22.05
C LEU A 286 -25.51 3.98 -23.08
N ASN A 287 -25.58 5.07 -23.84
CA ASN A 287 -26.39 5.16 -25.08
C ASN A 287 -25.78 4.17 -26.09
N LEU A 288 -26.15 2.91 -25.99
CA LEU A 288 -25.89 1.92 -27.02
C LEU A 288 -26.87 2.24 -28.14
N GLY A 289 -26.45 3.11 -29.06
CA GLY A 289 -27.17 3.31 -30.33
C GLY A 289 -27.14 1.97 -31.07
N VAL A 290 -28.28 1.29 -31.09
CA VAL A 290 -28.50 0.15 -31.99
C VAL A 290 -28.76 0.77 -33.36
N ASN A 291 -27.77 0.66 -34.26
CA ASN A 291 -27.95 0.84 -35.69
C ASN A 291 -28.39 -0.48 -36.32
#